data_ed70730af46ee163b1d8d828dbdf0899
#
_entry.id   ed70730af46ee163b1d8d828dbdf0899
#
_cell.length_a   1.000
_cell.length_b   1.000
_cell.length_c   1.000
_cell.angle_alpha   90.00
_cell.angle_beta   90.00
_cell.angle_gamma   90.00
#
_symmetry.space_group_name_H-M   'P 1'
#
loop_
_entity.id
_entity.type
_entity.pdbx_description
1 polymer ?
#
loop_
_entity_poly.entity_id
_entity_poly.type
_entity_poly.pdbx_seq_one_letter_code
_entity_poly.pdbx_strand_id
1 'polypeptide(L)'
;MEMSSAIKKQSLECAQGIADWLCNIQAPAVSDSFPPVGYFPWIIYADDNKKLPAQNWNYAFACMGLLGAYKTFQNPRYERAALNIGRYMKSLQILDPFHGDNYGAIREVTPFTTWCYTRDALSVAWSYIELYRHTKDAEYLERARIWGEWFLKKGCDSDGWPCWGHQFEPILEGEKPGPQMSNEIQGSFQGGSLNFLYQLYLETNDKKWVGAPFIRIADHFIKYNQYPSGFFGHILRDTKQPPAHDPQGGLHRANDDLGSLGLLCAYKVTGNKNYLVAIEKYVKAVFEGQWEDGRFEESVACIPVVLNALLEGEKVLSNTTKKDSAIEKALKVLFEAQSDGRANPKMFGGIIEQGAENKLNPQPGYKGYVCARSSCYSLIVLPKLVAGGGDYLKV
;
A
#
# COMPACT_ATOMS: atom_id res chain seq x y z
N MET A 1 21.14 -7.82 -5.51
CA MET A 1 20.25 -8.49 -6.50
C MET A 1 20.75 -8.15 -7.89
N GLU A 2 21.36 -9.12 -8.60
CA GLU A 2 21.85 -8.93 -9.97
C GLU A 2 20.77 -9.38 -10.96
N MET A 3 20.29 -8.45 -11.76
CA MET A 3 19.33 -8.74 -12.84
C MET A 3 19.99 -8.55 -14.20
N SER A 4 19.55 -9.36 -15.17
CA SER A 4 20.00 -9.22 -16.56
C SER A 4 19.60 -7.87 -17.14
N SER A 5 20.36 -7.38 -18.14
CA SER A 5 20.05 -6.13 -18.83
C SER A 5 18.67 -6.16 -19.51
N ALA A 6 18.23 -7.33 -19.97
CA ALA A 6 16.91 -7.54 -20.57
C ALA A 6 15.79 -7.31 -19.53
N ILE A 7 15.89 -7.90 -18.33
CA ILE A 7 14.92 -7.71 -17.26
C ILE A 7 14.87 -6.24 -16.79
N LYS A 8 16.03 -5.58 -16.68
CA LYS A 8 16.07 -4.15 -16.33
C LYS A 8 15.34 -3.30 -17.36
N LYS A 9 15.57 -3.56 -18.65
CA LYS A 9 14.87 -2.86 -19.73
C LYS A 9 13.37 -3.07 -19.68
N GLN A 10 12.91 -4.32 -19.57
CA GLN A 10 11.49 -4.65 -19.47
C GLN A 10 10.84 -4.03 -18.23
N SER A 11 11.55 -3.99 -17.10
CA SER A 11 11.07 -3.32 -15.87
C SER A 11 10.78 -1.84 -16.11
N LEU A 12 11.68 -1.13 -16.83
CA LEU A 12 11.46 0.29 -17.14
C LEU A 12 10.33 0.48 -18.15
N GLU A 13 10.27 -0.35 -19.20
CA GLU A 13 9.20 -0.29 -20.20
C GLU A 13 7.83 -0.54 -19.56
N CYS A 14 7.72 -1.55 -18.69
CA CYS A 14 6.52 -1.84 -17.93
C CYS A 14 6.13 -0.67 -17.00
N ALA A 15 7.09 -0.13 -16.24
CA ALA A 15 6.84 1.01 -15.36
C ALA A 15 6.37 2.25 -16.14
N GLN A 16 6.96 2.53 -17.31
CA GLN A 16 6.55 3.64 -18.15
C GLN A 16 5.12 3.47 -18.66
N GLY A 17 4.76 2.26 -19.12
CA GLY A 17 3.40 1.95 -19.55
C GLY A 17 2.37 2.15 -18.44
N ILE A 18 2.69 1.75 -17.20
CA ILE A 18 1.83 1.97 -16.03
C ILE A 18 1.68 3.47 -15.73
N ALA A 19 2.79 4.22 -15.76
CA ALA A 19 2.74 5.66 -15.50
C ALA A 19 1.88 6.40 -16.55
N ASP A 20 2.01 6.04 -17.81
CA ASP A 20 1.18 6.58 -18.88
C ASP A 20 -0.30 6.19 -18.69
N TRP A 21 -0.58 4.95 -18.32
CA TRP A 21 -1.93 4.49 -18.02
C TRP A 21 -2.56 5.31 -16.87
N LEU A 22 -1.87 5.46 -15.74
CA LEU A 22 -2.36 6.27 -14.61
C LEU A 22 -2.64 7.72 -15.02
N CYS A 23 -1.81 8.31 -15.86
CA CYS A 23 -2.05 9.65 -16.39
C CYS A 23 -3.28 9.72 -17.31
N ASN A 24 -3.55 8.65 -18.07
CA ASN A 24 -4.66 8.60 -19.03
C ASN A 24 -6.02 8.40 -18.36
N ILE A 25 -6.07 7.72 -17.21
CA ILE A 25 -7.32 7.41 -16.53
C ILE A 25 -7.74 8.47 -15.51
N GLN A 26 -6.87 9.43 -15.19
CA GLN A 26 -7.22 10.53 -14.29
C GLN A 26 -8.27 11.46 -14.91
N ALA A 27 -9.10 12.05 -14.06
CA ALA A 27 -9.98 13.13 -14.45
C ALA A 27 -9.18 14.32 -14.99
N PRO A 28 -9.68 15.00 -16.05
CA PRO A 28 -9.00 16.16 -16.64
C PRO A 28 -8.77 17.27 -15.61
N ALA A 29 -7.68 18.02 -15.79
CA ALA A 29 -7.30 19.10 -14.88
C ALA A 29 -8.27 20.33 -14.90
N VAL A 30 -9.22 20.35 -15.81
CA VAL A 30 -10.18 21.45 -15.99
C VAL A 30 -11.59 20.86 -15.91
N SER A 31 -12.00 20.42 -14.75
CA SER A 31 -13.37 19.94 -14.55
C SER A 31 -13.97 20.68 -13.35
N ASP A 32 -14.95 21.52 -13.61
CA ASP A 32 -15.80 22.14 -12.58
C ASP A 32 -16.87 21.16 -12.07
N SER A 33 -16.86 19.93 -12.59
CA SER A 33 -17.80 18.87 -12.27
C SER A 33 -17.12 17.66 -11.62
N PHE A 34 -17.90 16.82 -10.97
CA PHE A 34 -17.45 15.51 -10.50
C PHE A 34 -17.19 14.57 -11.71
N PRO A 35 -16.10 13.78 -11.77
CA PRO A 35 -15.08 13.64 -10.74
C PRO A 35 -14.05 14.79 -10.74
N PRO A 36 -13.56 15.17 -9.53
CA PRO A 36 -12.60 16.25 -9.39
C PRO A 36 -11.22 15.88 -9.93
N VAL A 37 -10.41 16.91 -10.17
CA VAL A 37 -9.01 16.77 -10.60
C VAL A 37 -8.23 15.80 -9.69
N GLY A 38 -7.49 14.88 -10.30
CA GLY A 38 -6.71 13.86 -9.57
C GLY A 38 -7.47 12.57 -9.25
N TYR A 39 -8.81 12.57 -9.41
CA TYR A 39 -9.62 11.37 -9.29
C TYR A 39 -9.30 10.38 -10.43
N PHE A 40 -9.28 9.06 -10.10
CA PHE A 40 -9.21 7.98 -11.08
C PHE A 40 -9.96 6.72 -10.55
N PRO A 41 -10.36 5.79 -11.43
CA PRO A 41 -11.03 4.56 -11.01
C PRO A 41 -10.03 3.53 -10.46
N TRP A 42 -10.48 2.73 -9.47
CA TRP A 42 -9.71 1.59 -8.95
C TRP A 42 -9.59 0.45 -9.97
N ILE A 43 -10.72 0.09 -10.62
CA ILE A 43 -10.82 -1.01 -11.58
C ILE A 43 -11.43 -0.50 -12.88
N ILE A 44 -10.89 -0.98 -14.02
CA ILE A 44 -11.45 -0.82 -15.36
C ILE A 44 -11.64 -2.22 -15.94
N TYR A 45 -12.89 -2.57 -16.23
CA TYR A 45 -13.25 -3.86 -16.80
C TYR A 45 -13.07 -3.90 -18.33
N ALA A 46 -12.76 -5.09 -18.86
CA ALA A 46 -12.49 -5.29 -20.27
C ALA A 46 -13.73 -5.17 -21.15
N ASP A 47 -14.87 -5.64 -20.69
CA ASP A 47 -16.05 -5.91 -21.53
C ASP A 47 -17.19 -4.87 -21.44
N ASP A 48 -17.25 -4.02 -20.42
CA ASP A 48 -18.40 -3.12 -20.24
C ASP A 48 -18.07 -1.65 -19.95
N ASN A 49 -16.80 -1.26 -20.01
CA ASN A 49 -16.36 0.07 -19.58
C ASN A 49 -16.74 0.44 -18.13
N LYS A 50 -17.20 -0.52 -17.34
CA LYS A 50 -17.54 -0.31 -15.95
C LYS A 50 -16.29 0.11 -15.17
N LYS A 51 -16.47 1.01 -14.24
CA LYS A 51 -15.42 1.55 -13.39
C LYS A 51 -15.85 1.49 -11.95
N LEU A 52 -14.94 1.10 -11.06
CA LEU A 52 -15.15 1.23 -9.63
C LEU A 52 -14.32 2.41 -9.10
N PRO A 53 -14.85 3.20 -8.15
CA PRO A 53 -14.10 4.31 -7.54
C PRO A 53 -12.89 3.76 -6.78
N ALA A 54 -11.79 4.49 -6.83
CA ALA A 54 -10.62 4.18 -6.03
C ALA A 54 -10.84 4.56 -4.57
N GLN A 55 -10.24 3.77 -3.68
CA GLN A 55 -10.10 4.09 -2.28
C GLN A 55 -8.86 4.97 -2.06
N ASN A 56 -8.78 5.63 -0.94
CA ASN A 56 -7.75 6.62 -0.63
C ASN A 56 -6.31 6.08 -0.72
N TRP A 57 -6.07 4.82 -0.34
CA TRP A 57 -4.75 4.19 -0.45
C TRP A 57 -4.28 4.00 -1.90
N ASN A 58 -5.21 3.78 -2.86
CA ASN A 58 -4.85 3.72 -4.28
C ASN A 58 -4.29 5.06 -4.76
N TYR A 59 -4.89 6.18 -4.33
CA TYR A 59 -4.38 7.53 -4.62
C TYR A 59 -2.99 7.73 -4.05
N ALA A 60 -2.77 7.28 -2.81
CA ALA A 60 -1.49 7.39 -2.14
C ALA A 60 -0.37 6.66 -2.90
N PHE A 61 -0.58 5.40 -3.24
CA PHE A 61 0.42 4.61 -3.97
C PHE A 61 0.60 5.07 -5.41
N ALA A 62 -0.47 5.49 -6.09
CA ALA A 62 -0.37 6.10 -7.42
C ALA A 62 0.46 7.39 -7.40
N CYS A 63 0.24 8.25 -6.40
CA CYS A 63 1.02 9.47 -6.21
C CYS A 63 2.51 9.16 -6.04
N MET A 64 2.87 8.27 -5.12
CA MET A 64 4.26 7.87 -4.89
C MET A 64 4.89 7.20 -6.11
N GLY A 65 4.14 6.33 -6.80
CA GLY A 65 4.59 5.68 -8.04
C GLY A 65 4.87 6.68 -9.16
N LEU A 66 3.99 7.65 -9.36
CA LEU A 66 4.16 8.70 -10.37
C LEU A 66 5.32 9.65 -10.05
N LEU A 67 5.56 9.99 -8.78
CA LEU A 67 6.75 10.74 -8.37
C LEU A 67 8.03 9.94 -8.65
N GLY A 68 8.02 8.63 -8.40
CA GLY A 68 9.11 7.73 -8.76
C GLY A 68 9.36 7.66 -10.27
N ALA A 69 8.28 7.56 -11.04
CA ALA A 69 8.33 7.61 -12.50
C ALA A 69 8.87 8.95 -13.03
N TYR A 70 8.46 10.07 -12.45
CA TYR A 70 9.02 11.38 -12.78
C TYR A 70 10.53 11.42 -12.55
N LYS A 71 11.01 10.97 -11.40
CA LYS A 71 12.45 10.91 -11.12
C LYS A 71 13.21 10.03 -12.12
N THR A 72 12.61 8.92 -12.54
CA THR A 72 13.24 7.95 -13.44
C THR A 72 13.23 8.41 -14.90
N PHE A 73 12.09 8.90 -15.39
CA PHE A 73 11.88 9.19 -16.82
C PHE A 73 11.95 10.68 -17.16
N GLN A 74 12.01 11.58 -16.16
CA GLN A 74 12.04 13.04 -16.32
C GLN A 74 10.86 13.60 -17.14
N ASN A 75 9.71 12.91 -17.14
CA ASN A 75 8.51 13.34 -17.85
C ASN A 75 7.61 14.19 -16.92
N PRO A 76 7.47 15.51 -17.17
CA PRO A 76 6.71 16.41 -16.29
C PRO A 76 5.22 16.10 -16.21
N ARG A 77 4.70 15.26 -17.12
CA ARG A 77 3.33 14.77 -17.07
C ARG A 77 3.08 13.91 -15.82
N TYR A 78 4.07 13.10 -15.42
CA TYR A 78 3.98 12.23 -14.25
C TYR A 78 3.94 13.04 -12.96
N GLU A 79 4.79 14.05 -12.86
CA GLU A 79 4.78 14.97 -11.72
C GLU A 79 3.44 15.70 -11.58
N ARG A 80 2.93 16.28 -12.68
CA ARG A 80 1.62 16.95 -12.66
C ARG A 80 0.51 16.01 -12.22
N ALA A 81 0.51 14.78 -12.71
CA ALA A 81 -0.47 13.78 -12.33
C ALA A 81 -0.38 13.44 -10.84
N ALA A 82 0.84 13.27 -10.30
CA ALA A 82 1.05 13.04 -8.86
C ALA A 82 0.55 14.22 -8.01
N LEU A 83 0.87 15.46 -8.40
CA LEU A 83 0.43 16.65 -7.69
C LEU A 83 -1.10 16.84 -7.73
N ASN A 84 -1.75 16.49 -8.84
CA ASN A 84 -3.21 16.49 -8.94
C ASN A 84 -3.84 15.47 -7.97
N ILE A 85 -3.26 14.27 -7.88
CA ILE A 85 -3.68 13.27 -6.88
C ILE A 85 -3.46 13.83 -5.47
N GLY A 86 -2.34 14.46 -5.20
CA GLY A 86 -2.06 15.12 -3.92
C GLY A 86 -3.12 16.13 -3.53
N ARG A 87 -3.59 16.97 -4.48
CA ARG A 87 -4.69 17.91 -4.27
C ARG A 87 -6.00 17.18 -3.94
N TYR A 88 -6.30 16.11 -4.66
CA TYR A 88 -7.49 15.30 -4.36
C TYR A 88 -7.44 14.70 -2.95
N MET A 89 -6.31 14.11 -2.57
CA MET A 89 -6.13 13.55 -1.23
C MET A 89 -6.30 14.62 -0.13
N LYS A 90 -5.86 15.87 -0.35
CA LYS A 90 -6.11 16.98 0.59
C LYS A 90 -7.59 17.19 0.86
N SER A 91 -8.46 16.99 -0.14
CA SER A 91 -9.91 17.13 0.03
C SER A 91 -10.55 16.03 0.87
N LEU A 92 -9.87 14.90 1.05
CA LEU A 92 -10.35 13.79 1.87
C LEU A 92 -10.11 14.00 3.38
N GLN A 93 -9.17 14.90 3.75
CA GLN A 93 -8.82 15.13 5.15
C GLN A 93 -9.78 16.07 5.85
N ILE A 94 -10.27 15.68 7.01
CA ILE A 94 -11.16 16.49 7.85
C ILE A 94 -10.31 17.48 8.63
N LEU A 95 -10.35 18.76 8.21
CA LEU A 95 -9.65 19.86 8.88
C LEU A 95 -10.63 20.89 9.45
N ASP A 96 -11.92 20.59 9.47
CA ASP A 96 -12.92 21.41 10.12
C ASP A 96 -12.87 21.21 11.63
N PRO A 97 -12.55 22.24 12.43
CA PRO A 97 -12.51 22.12 13.89
C PRO A 97 -13.85 21.72 14.52
N PHE A 98 -14.97 21.96 13.82
CA PHE A 98 -16.30 21.57 14.32
C PHE A 98 -16.54 20.07 14.28
N HIS A 99 -15.75 19.29 13.54
CA HIS A 99 -15.77 17.84 13.62
C HIS A 99 -15.14 17.26 14.90
N GLY A 100 -14.60 18.12 15.77
CA GLY A 100 -14.13 17.71 17.10
C GLY A 100 -13.13 16.57 17.07
N ASP A 101 -13.53 15.40 17.58
CA ASP A 101 -12.66 14.22 17.67
C ASP A 101 -12.21 13.64 16.32
N ASN A 102 -12.83 14.02 15.21
CA ASN A 102 -12.48 13.56 13.86
C ASN A 102 -11.52 14.52 13.14
N TYR A 103 -11.16 15.65 13.76
CA TYR A 103 -10.17 16.57 13.19
C TYR A 103 -8.84 15.85 12.91
N GLY A 104 -8.41 15.88 11.64
CA GLY A 104 -7.20 15.20 11.18
C GLY A 104 -7.44 13.86 10.48
N ALA A 105 -8.60 13.22 10.69
CA ALA A 105 -8.95 11.99 10.02
C ALA A 105 -9.04 12.15 8.50
N ILE A 106 -8.91 11.04 7.76
CA ILE A 106 -8.95 11.03 6.29
C ILE A 106 -10.07 10.11 5.84
N ARG A 107 -10.97 10.60 5.02
CA ARG A 107 -12.12 9.89 4.46
C ARG A 107 -11.71 8.87 3.41
N GLU A 108 -12.49 7.80 3.22
CA GLU A 108 -12.10 6.66 2.41
C GLU A 108 -12.10 6.90 0.90
N VAL A 109 -13.18 7.41 0.35
CA VAL A 109 -13.37 7.45 -1.12
C VAL A 109 -13.51 8.87 -1.64
N THR A 110 -14.37 9.67 -1.02
CA THR A 110 -14.71 11.03 -1.43
C THR A 110 -14.74 11.97 -0.23
N PRO A 111 -14.75 13.29 -0.44
CA PRO A 111 -14.92 14.26 0.64
C PRO A 111 -16.25 14.14 1.42
N PHE A 112 -17.18 13.31 0.92
CA PHE A 112 -18.48 13.06 1.53
C PHE A 112 -18.58 11.67 2.17
N THR A 113 -17.54 10.84 2.06
CA THR A 113 -17.52 9.53 2.70
C THR A 113 -17.49 9.69 4.22
N THR A 114 -18.37 8.97 4.92
CA THR A 114 -18.57 9.12 6.37
C THR A 114 -17.68 8.20 7.21
N TRP A 115 -16.78 7.47 6.60
CA TRP A 115 -15.91 6.49 7.23
C TRP A 115 -14.53 6.41 6.57
N CYS A 116 -13.60 5.68 7.21
CA CYS A 116 -12.34 5.24 6.61
C CYS A 116 -11.90 3.88 7.16
N TYR A 117 -11.08 3.18 6.39
CA TYR A 117 -10.18 2.16 6.95
C TYR A 117 -8.90 2.84 7.47
N THR A 118 -8.49 2.48 8.68
CA THR A 118 -7.30 3.09 9.30
C THR A 118 -6.03 2.81 8.48
N ARG A 119 -5.90 1.59 7.95
CA ARG A 119 -4.78 1.19 7.09
C ARG A 119 -4.72 2.01 5.81
N ASP A 120 -5.85 2.30 5.21
CA ASP A 120 -5.94 3.01 3.95
C ASP A 120 -5.61 4.50 4.16
N ALA A 121 -6.17 5.11 5.19
CA ALA A 121 -5.90 6.49 5.58
C ALA A 121 -4.43 6.75 5.92
N LEU A 122 -3.73 5.80 6.57
CA LEU A 122 -2.29 5.92 6.84
C LEU A 122 -1.46 6.02 5.56
N SER A 123 -1.88 5.36 4.49
CA SER A 123 -1.18 5.42 3.21
C SER A 123 -1.22 6.83 2.62
N VAL A 124 -2.34 7.54 2.75
CA VAL A 124 -2.47 8.95 2.35
C VAL A 124 -1.54 9.83 3.17
N ALA A 125 -1.55 9.67 4.49
CA ALA A 125 -0.67 10.44 5.36
C ALA A 125 0.82 10.18 5.07
N TRP A 126 1.17 8.94 4.72
CA TRP A 126 2.52 8.61 4.24
C TRP A 126 2.85 9.28 2.92
N SER A 127 1.94 9.27 1.96
CA SER A 127 2.16 9.96 0.68
C SER A 127 2.30 11.49 0.84
N TYR A 128 1.68 12.10 1.86
CA TYR A 128 1.94 13.49 2.20
C TYR A 128 3.40 13.74 2.61
N ILE A 129 4.02 12.82 3.33
CA ILE A 129 5.46 12.93 3.67
C ILE A 129 6.29 12.91 2.38
N GLU A 130 5.97 12.02 1.44
CA GLU A 130 6.68 11.94 0.16
C GLU A 130 6.44 13.18 -0.72
N LEU A 131 5.23 13.72 -0.73
CA LEU A 131 4.92 15.00 -1.40
C LEU A 131 5.69 16.16 -0.77
N TYR A 132 5.79 16.22 0.56
CA TYR A 132 6.64 17.19 1.24
C TYR A 132 8.12 17.06 0.83
N ARG A 133 8.65 15.84 0.80
CA ARG A 133 10.04 15.59 0.36
C ARG A 133 10.29 16.07 -1.05
N HIS A 134 9.31 15.90 -1.92
CA HIS A 134 9.40 16.29 -3.33
C HIS A 134 9.21 17.80 -3.52
N THR A 135 8.16 18.40 -2.96
CA THR A 135 7.76 19.79 -3.23
C THR A 135 8.34 20.80 -2.27
N LYS A 136 8.74 20.38 -1.06
CA LYS A 136 9.08 21.22 0.10
C LYS A 136 7.91 22.09 0.60
N ASP A 137 6.69 21.80 0.17
CA ASP A 137 5.48 22.46 0.69
C ASP A 137 5.16 21.90 2.09
N ALA A 138 5.35 22.76 3.11
CA ALA A 138 5.17 22.41 4.52
C ALA A 138 3.74 21.98 4.86
N GLU A 139 2.74 22.37 4.08
CA GLU A 139 1.35 21.95 4.27
C GLU A 139 1.23 20.42 4.26
N TYR A 140 1.94 19.73 3.38
CA TYR A 140 1.89 18.28 3.32
C TYR A 140 2.42 17.62 4.60
N LEU A 141 3.56 18.09 5.13
CA LEU A 141 4.10 17.55 6.37
C LEU A 141 3.16 17.82 7.56
N GLU A 142 2.57 19.00 7.61
CA GLU A 142 1.61 19.36 8.67
C GLU A 142 0.37 18.47 8.61
N ARG A 143 -0.15 18.19 7.40
CA ARG A 143 -1.28 17.25 7.22
C ARG A 143 -0.94 15.83 7.68
N ALA A 144 0.25 15.33 7.37
CA ALA A 144 0.73 14.05 7.88
C ALA A 144 0.82 14.03 9.40
N ARG A 145 1.35 15.13 9.99
CA ARG A 145 1.46 15.28 11.45
C ARG A 145 0.10 15.28 12.14
N ILE A 146 -0.85 16.04 11.61
CA ILE A 146 -2.23 16.12 12.15
C ILE A 146 -2.89 14.73 12.10
N TRP A 147 -2.73 13.99 11.01
CA TRP A 147 -3.25 12.61 10.94
C TRP A 147 -2.54 11.68 11.95
N GLY A 148 -1.22 11.82 12.11
CA GLY A 148 -0.46 11.06 13.10
C GLY A 148 -0.94 11.27 14.53
N GLU A 149 -1.27 12.52 14.91
CA GLU A 149 -1.90 12.84 16.21
C GLU A 149 -3.26 12.16 16.37
N TRP A 150 -4.10 12.26 15.33
CA TRP A 150 -5.40 11.60 15.32
C TRP A 150 -5.25 10.09 15.44
N PHE A 151 -4.31 9.48 14.70
CA PHE A 151 -4.04 8.04 14.72
C PHE A 151 -3.64 7.55 16.11
N LEU A 152 -2.71 8.21 16.77
CA LEU A 152 -2.27 7.84 18.12
C LEU A 152 -3.38 8.02 19.18
N LYS A 153 -4.29 8.97 18.97
CA LYS A 153 -5.37 9.28 19.91
C LYS A 153 -6.63 8.43 19.67
N LYS A 154 -6.97 8.14 18.39
CA LYS A 154 -8.26 7.58 17.97
C LYS A 154 -8.13 6.37 17.04
N GLY A 155 -7.06 6.29 16.26
CA GLY A 155 -6.83 5.20 15.30
C GLY A 155 -6.25 3.93 15.91
N CYS A 156 -5.86 3.96 17.20
CA CYS A 156 -5.42 2.81 17.98
C CYS A 156 -6.31 2.61 19.20
N ASP A 157 -6.46 1.35 19.62
CA ASP A 157 -7.11 1.02 20.88
C ASP A 157 -6.15 1.14 22.08
N SER A 158 -6.68 0.88 23.29
CA SER A 158 -5.91 0.94 24.55
C SER A 158 -4.75 -0.05 24.60
N ASP A 159 -4.84 -1.18 23.87
CA ASP A 159 -3.81 -2.20 23.80
C ASP A 159 -2.73 -1.87 22.75
N GLY A 160 -2.95 -0.80 21.95
CA GLY A 160 -2.05 -0.34 20.90
C GLY A 160 -2.27 -1.03 19.55
N TRP A 161 -3.38 -1.74 19.35
CA TRP A 161 -3.75 -2.25 18.05
C TRP A 161 -4.37 -1.15 17.21
N PRO A 162 -3.97 -0.99 15.94
CA PRO A 162 -4.70 -0.13 15.02
C PRO A 162 -6.15 -0.59 14.91
N CYS A 163 -7.09 0.35 14.95
CA CYS A 163 -8.49 0.08 14.69
C CYS A 163 -8.67 -0.36 13.23
N TRP A 164 -9.68 -1.20 12.96
CA TRP A 164 -10.02 -1.60 11.60
C TRP A 164 -10.40 -0.39 10.74
N GLY A 165 -11.32 0.41 11.24
CA GLY A 165 -11.78 1.63 10.61
C GLY A 165 -12.39 2.59 11.61
N HIS A 166 -12.90 3.69 11.10
CA HIS A 166 -13.57 4.70 11.91
C HIS A 166 -14.79 5.24 11.17
N GLN A 167 -15.93 5.31 11.85
CA GLN A 167 -17.16 5.94 11.38
C GLN A 167 -17.18 7.37 11.90
N PHE A 168 -17.22 8.37 11.01
CA PHE A 168 -17.20 9.79 11.38
C PHE A 168 -18.58 10.35 11.67
N GLU A 169 -19.57 9.87 10.95
CA GLU A 169 -20.95 10.33 11.01
C GLU A 169 -21.88 9.12 11.01
N PRO A 170 -23.04 9.17 11.69
CA PRO A 170 -23.99 8.07 11.66
C PRO A 170 -24.52 7.86 10.23
N ILE A 171 -24.58 6.62 9.76
CA ILE A 171 -25.18 6.27 8.46
C ILE A 171 -26.68 6.09 8.63
N LEU A 172 -27.10 5.51 9.76
CA LEU A 172 -28.48 5.26 10.11
C LEU A 172 -28.81 5.93 11.43
N GLU A 173 -30.08 6.26 11.61
CA GLU A 173 -30.59 6.79 12.86
C GLU A 173 -30.28 5.82 14.03
N GLY A 174 -29.66 6.35 15.09
CA GLY A 174 -29.25 5.57 16.26
C GLY A 174 -27.83 4.98 16.22
N GLU A 175 -27.14 5.03 15.09
CA GLU A 175 -25.72 4.64 15.05
C GLU A 175 -24.84 5.71 15.72
N LYS A 176 -23.82 5.24 16.44
CA LYS A 176 -22.85 6.14 17.08
C LYS A 176 -21.58 6.21 16.21
N PRO A 177 -21.12 7.42 15.87
CA PRO A 177 -19.78 7.61 15.32
C PRO A 177 -18.72 7.04 16.27
N GLY A 178 -17.64 6.54 15.70
CA GLY A 178 -16.53 6.03 16.50
C GLY A 178 -15.69 4.98 15.79
N PRO A 179 -14.74 4.38 16.51
CA PRO A 179 -13.91 3.34 15.95
C PRO A 179 -14.73 2.09 15.60
N GLN A 180 -14.50 1.60 14.40
CA GLN A 180 -15.00 0.29 13.98
C GLN A 180 -13.99 -0.77 14.41
N MET A 181 -14.39 -1.54 15.38
CA MET A 181 -13.58 -2.59 15.99
C MET A 181 -13.92 -3.93 15.34
N SER A 182 -13.21 -4.27 14.25
CA SER A 182 -13.23 -5.66 13.81
C SER A 182 -12.57 -6.54 14.88
N ASN A 183 -13.11 -7.74 15.10
CA ASN A 183 -12.42 -8.74 15.90
C ASN A 183 -11.15 -9.24 15.19
N GLU A 184 -11.05 -9.09 13.88
CA GLU A 184 -9.87 -9.48 13.11
C GLU A 184 -8.85 -8.35 13.03
N ILE A 185 -7.58 -8.67 13.23
CA ILE A 185 -6.43 -7.78 13.12
C ILE A 185 -5.53 -8.28 12.00
N GLN A 186 -5.36 -7.48 10.96
CA GLN A 186 -4.45 -7.78 9.85
C GLN A 186 -3.04 -7.27 10.13
N GLY A 187 -2.03 -8.02 9.68
CA GLY A 187 -0.62 -7.62 9.80
C GLY A 187 -0.28 -6.33 9.07
N SER A 188 -0.86 -6.08 7.91
CA SER A 188 -0.64 -4.86 7.12
C SER A 188 -1.03 -3.56 7.84
N PHE A 189 -1.98 -3.62 8.79
CA PHE A 189 -2.32 -2.45 9.62
C PHE A 189 -1.18 -2.08 10.56
N GLN A 190 -0.56 -3.08 11.21
CA GLN A 190 0.58 -2.82 12.09
C GLN A 190 1.81 -2.37 11.31
N GLY A 191 2.16 -3.09 10.23
CA GLY A 191 3.32 -2.77 9.42
C GLY A 191 3.24 -1.39 8.79
N GLY A 192 2.09 -1.04 8.22
CA GLY A 192 1.85 0.29 7.67
C GLY A 192 1.95 1.39 8.72
N SER A 193 1.39 1.15 9.93
CA SER A 193 1.48 2.10 11.04
C SER A 193 2.92 2.33 11.49
N LEU A 194 3.71 1.27 11.62
CA LEU A 194 5.13 1.36 11.97
C LEU A 194 5.92 2.16 10.94
N ASN A 195 5.68 1.87 9.65
CA ASN A 195 6.38 2.57 8.60
C ASN A 195 6.01 4.06 8.57
N PHE A 196 4.73 4.40 8.60
CA PHE A 196 4.27 5.79 8.63
C PHE A 196 4.86 6.57 9.82
N LEU A 197 4.75 6.02 11.03
CA LEU A 197 5.26 6.68 12.24
C LEU A 197 6.79 6.88 12.18
N TYR A 198 7.51 5.91 11.64
CA TYR A 198 8.95 6.02 11.41
C TYR A 198 9.29 7.12 10.40
N GLN A 199 8.58 7.20 9.26
CA GLN A 199 8.78 8.25 8.27
C GLN A 199 8.49 9.63 8.86
N LEU A 200 7.44 9.75 9.67
CA LEU A 200 7.11 11.01 10.34
C LEU A 200 8.18 11.40 11.38
N TYR A 201 8.74 10.43 12.08
CA TYR A 201 9.90 10.64 12.95
C TYR A 201 11.11 11.20 12.18
N LEU A 202 11.42 10.64 11.03
CA LEU A 202 12.57 11.09 10.21
C LEU A 202 12.44 12.55 9.77
N GLU A 203 11.22 13.02 9.48
CA GLU A 203 11.00 14.41 9.04
C GLU A 203 10.87 15.40 10.21
N THR A 204 10.34 14.96 11.33
CA THR A 204 10.07 15.86 12.46
C THR A 204 11.11 15.80 13.57
N ASN A 205 11.91 14.73 13.60
CA ASN A 205 12.83 14.39 14.71
C ASN A 205 12.13 14.29 16.08
N ASP A 206 10.82 14.12 16.12
CA ASP A 206 10.03 14.00 17.36
C ASP A 206 9.92 12.52 17.77
N LYS A 207 10.59 12.16 18.86
CA LYS A 207 10.67 10.80 19.37
C LYS A 207 9.32 10.20 19.80
N LYS A 208 8.27 11.02 19.97
CA LYS A 208 6.94 10.51 20.31
C LYS A 208 6.43 9.53 19.26
N TRP A 209 6.78 9.72 17.97
CA TRP A 209 6.33 8.87 16.89
C TRP A 209 6.89 7.45 16.92
N VAL A 210 8.08 7.27 17.50
CA VAL A 210 8.77 5.98 17.66
C VAL A 210 8.86 5.54 19.12
N GLY A 211 8.01 6.08 19.97
CA GLY A 211 7.92 5.77 21.40
C GLY A 211 7.18 4.47 21.72
N ALA A 212 6.66 4.39 22.95
CA ALA A 212 6.02 3.17 23.46
C ALA A 212 4.89 2.59 22.57
N PRO A 213 3.99 3.39 21.96
CA PRO A 213 2.98 2.84 21.05
C PRO A 213 3.59 2.13 19.83
N PHE A 214 4.60 2.73 19.21
CA PHE A 214 5.32 2.16 18.08
C PHE A 214 5.96 0.80 18.43
N ILE A 215 6.69 0.72 19.54
CA ILE A 215 7.36 -0.51 19.99
C ILE A 215 6.32 -1.59 20.29
N ARG A 216 5.22 -1.22 20.96
CA ARG A 216 4.14 -2.15 21.28
C ARG A 216 3.49 -2.75 20.03
N ILE A 217 3.22 -1.93 19.00
CA ILE A 217 2.71 -2.41 17.72
C ILE A 217 3.66 -3.44 17.11
N ALA A 218 4.97 -3.17 17.08
CA ALA A 218 5.97 -4.07 16.51
C ALA A 218 6.07 -5.40 17.28
N ASP A 219 6.09 -5.35 18.62
CA ASP A 219 6.14 -6.55 19.46
C ASP A 219 4.88 -7.40 19.33
N HIS A 220 3.71 -6.78 19.30
CA HIS A 220 2.46 -7.48 19.06
C HIS A 220 2.44 -8.14 17.70
N PHE A 221 2.94 -7.47 16.68
CA PHE A 221 2.96 -7.98 15.31
C PHE A 221 3.74 -9.30 15.20
N ILE A 222 4.98 -9.35 15.69
CA ILE A 222 5.78 -10.57 15.65
C ILE A 222 5.25 -11.66 16.61
N LYS A 223 4.63 -11.25 17.73
CA LYS A 223 4.14 -12.19 18.74
C LYS A 223 2.86 -12.90 18.33
N TYR A 224 1.95 -12.19 17.66
CA TYR A 224 0.60 -12.67 17.44
C TYR A 224 0.26 -12.89 15.97
N ASN A 225 0.73 -12.04 15.05
CA ASN A 225 0.38 -12.13 13.63
C ASN A 225 1.33 -13.01 12.81
N GLN A 226 2.54 -13.36 13.32
CA GLN A 226 3.41 -14.28 12.61
C GLN A 226 3.07 -15.73 12.96
N TYR A 227 2.67 -16.49 11.97
CA TYR A 227 2.33 -17.90 12.11
C TYR A 227 3.58 -18.81 12.14
N PRO A 228 3.45 -20.04 12.64
CA PRO A 228 4.54 -21.02 12.59
C PRO A 228 5.10 -21.25 11.18
N SER A 229 4.25 -21.12 10.15
CA SER A 229 4.64 -21.18 8.73
C SER A 229 5.62 -20.08 8.29
N GLY A 230 5.72 -19.01 9.06
CA GLY A 230 6.49 -17.82 8.73
C GLY A 230 5.67 -16.68 8.11
N PHE A 231 4.49 -16.96 7.55
CA PHE A 231 3.61 -15.93 7.01
C PHE A 231 3.06 -15.04 8.13
N PHE A 232 2.81 -13.79 7.79
CA PHE A 232 2.00 -12.91 8.61
C PHE A 232 0.53 -13.11 8.24
N GLY A 233 -0.35 -13.16 9.21
CA GLY A 233 -1.75 -13.41 8.95
C GLY A 233 -2.67 -12.67 9.90
N HIS A 234 -3.96 -12.88 9.69
CA HIS A 234 -5.00 -12.33 10.54
C HIS A 234 -5.05 -13.08 11.86
N ILE A 235 -5.33 -12.36 12.94
CA ILE A 235 -5.68 -12.95 14.23
C ILE A 235 -7.00 -12.37 14.72
N LEU A 236 -7.68 -13.12 15.57
CA LEU A 236 -8.82 -12.62 16.34
C LEU A 236 -8.30 -11.81 17.54
N ARG A 237 -8.91 -10.66 17.76
CA ARG A 237 -8.51 -9.72 18.83
C ARG A 237 -8.68 -10.31 20.22
N ASP A 238 -9.75 -11.04 20.47
CA ASP A 238 -10.11 -11.65 21.74
C ASP A 238 -9.23 -12.85 22.08
N THR A 239 -9.12 -13.81 21.19
CA THR A 239 -8.41 -15.08 21.42
C THR A 239 -6.92 -15.04 21.07
N LYS A 240 -6.49 -14.07 20.26
CA LYS A 240 -5.14 -14.01 19.64
C LYS A 240 -4.83 -15.24 18.78
N GLN A 241 -5.87 -15.91 18.26
CA GLN A 241 -5.76 -17.09 17.39
C GLN A 241 -6.16 -16.73 15.97
N PRO A 242 -5.70 -17.49 14.96
CA PRO A 242 -6.17 -17.37 13.59
C PRO A 242 -7.69 -17.49 13.50
N PRO A 243 -8.35 -16.76 12.59
CA PRO A 243 -9.77 -16.94 12.36
C PRO A 243 -10.06 -18.32 11.75
N ALA A 244 -11.22 -18.90 12.06
CA ALA A 244 -11.60 -20.25 11.62
C ALA A 244 -11.65 -20.41 10.08
N HIS A 245 -11.88 -19.32 9.35
CA HIS A 245 -11.90 -19.33 7.88
C HIS A 245 -10.48 -19.26 7.27
N ASP A 246 -9.46 -18.92 8.05
CA ASP A 246 -8.06 -18.85 7.61
C ASP A 246 -7.09 -19.35 8.69
N PRO A 247 -7.16 -20.64 9.07
CA PRO A 247 -6.42 -21.18 10.21
C PRO A 247 -4.89 -21.24 9.97
N GLN A 248 -4.44 -21.05 8.73
CA GLN A 248 -3.03 -21.09 8.35
C GLN A 248 -2.47 -19.74 7.88
N GLY A 249 -3.27 -18.68 7.91
CA GLY A 249 -2.87 -17.36 7.43
C GLY A 249 -2.68 -17.31 5.91
N GLY A 250 -3.52 -18.06 5.16
CA GLY A 250 -3.40 -18.18 3.72
C GLY A 250 -3.89 -16.95 2.96
N LEU A 251 -4.80 -16.19 3.57
CA LEU A 251 -5.38 -15.02 2.93
C LEU A 251 -4.35 -13.87 2.87
N HIS A 252 -4.02 -13.45 1.67
CA HIS A 252 -3.03 -12.38 1.41
C HIS A 252 -1.64 -12.62 2.01
N ARG A 253 -1.26 -13.87 2.25
CA ARG A 253 0.00 -14.22 2.90
C ARG A 253 1.25 -13.64 2.25
N ALA A 254 1.30 -13.57 0.93
CA ALA A 254 2.41 -12.97 0.20
C ALA A 254 2.24 -11.45 -0.03
N ASN A 255 1.17 -10.84 0.48
CA ASN A 255 0.84 -9.44 0.31
C ASN A 255 1.12 -8.59 1.56
N ASP A 256 1.80 -9.13 2.56
CA ASP A 256 2.05 -8.43 3.83
C ASP A 256 3.42 -7.74 3.88
N ASP A 257 3.81 -7.08 2.78
CA ASP A 257 5.07 -6.34 2.65
C ASP A 257 5.17 -5.17 3.63
N LEU A 258 4.06 -4.51 3.90
CA LEU A 258 4.04 -3.42 4.87
C LEU A 258 4.41 -3.92 6.26
N GLY A 259 4.10 -5.18 6.58
CA GLY A 259 4.57 -5.85 7.78
C GLY A 259 6.08 -5.93 7.84
N SER A 260 6.70 -6.44 6.78
CA SER A 260 8.16 -6.53 6.68
C SER A 260 8.82 -5.16 6.72
N LEU A 261 8.30 -4.17 5.98
CA LEU A 261 8.82 -2.80 6.01
C LEU A 261 8.71 -2.17 7.40
N GLY A 262 7.56 -2.35 8.05
CA GLY A 262 7.34 -1.86 9.42
C GLY A 262 8.31 -2.48 10.44
N LEU A 263 8.57 -3.78 10.33
CA LEU A 263 9.54 -4.46 11.19
C LEU A 263 10.99 -4.02 10.91
N LEU A 264 11.34 -3.68 9.67
CA LEU A 264 12.63 -3.05 9.37
C LEU A 264 12.75 -1.68 10.04
N CYS A 265 11.69 -0.87 10.03
CA CYS A 265 11.65 0.40 10.77
C CYS A 265 11.84 0.17 12.27
N ALA A 266 11.15 -0.81 12.84
CA ALA A 266 11.29 -1.16 14.26
C ALA A 266 12.71 -1.62 14.61
N TYR A 267 13.33 -2.41 13.74
CA TYR A 267 14.74 -2.78 13.90
C TYR A 267 15.67 -1.56 13.89
N LYS A 268 15.48 -0.63 12.97
CA LYS A 268 16.29 0.59 12.88
C LYS A 268 16.18 1.49 14.12
N VAL A 269 15.00 1.52 14.72
CA VAL A 269 14.75 2.30 15.95
C VAL A 269 15.36 1.63 17.18
N THR A 270 15.22 0.30 17.31
CA THR A 270 15.47 -0.42 18.55
C THR A 270 16.75 -1.27 18.56
N GLY A 271 17.24 -1.66 17.38
CA GLY A 271 18.31 -2.66 17.24
C GLY A 271 17.89 -4.11 17.55
N ASN A 272 16.60 -4.37 17.84
CA ASN A 272 16.10 -5.69 18.21
C ASN A 272 16.09 -6.64 17.00
N LYS A 273 17.02 -7.60 17.00
CA LYS A 273 17.17 -8.59 15.91
C LYS A 273 15.99 -9.55 15.76
N ASN A 274 15.10 -9.67 16.73
CA ASN A 274 13.92 -10.51 16.60
C ASN A 274 13.03 -10.07 15.44
N TYR A 275 13.00 -8.77 15.13
CA TYR A 275 12.29 -8.25 13.97
C TYR A 275 12.88 -8.75 12.65
N LEU A 276 14.22 -8.82 12.54
CA LEU A 276 14.88 -9.37 11.35
C LEU A 276 14.60 -10.87 11.21
N VAL A 277 14.63 -11.63 12.30
CA VAL A 277 14.32 -13.07 12.30
C VAL A 277 12.88 -13.30 11.81
N ALA A 278 11.93 -12.46 12.21
CA ALA A 278 10.55 -12.55 11.74
C ALA A 278 10.44 -12.29 10.23
N ILE A 279 11.13 -11.28 9.71
CA ILE A 279 11.16 -10.98 8.27
C ILE A 279 11.81 -12.14 7.49
N GLU A 280 12.92 -12.69 7.99
CA GLU A 280 13.61 -13.81 7.33
C GLU A 280 12.73 -15.06 7.25
N LYS A 281 11.95 -15.37 8.29
CA LYS A 281 10.96 -16.44 8.27
C LYS A 281 9.89 -16.19 7.19
N TYR A 282 9.36 -14.96 7.12
CA TYR A 282 8.37 -14.58 6.11
C TYR A 282 8.93 -14.72 4.70
N VAL A 283 10.08 -14.13 4.43
CA VAL A 283 10.75 -14.20 3.12
C VAL A 283 11.02 -15.64 2.70
N LYS A 284 11.48 -16.48 3.63
CA LYS A 284 11.69 -17.89 3.38
C LYS A 284 10.38 -18.60 2.98
N ALA A 285 9.31 -18.38 3.75
CA ALA A 285 8.01 -18.99 3.47
C ALA A 285 7.45 -18.58 2.10
N VAL A 286 7.59 -17.30 1.71
CA VAL A 286 7.16 -16.80 0.39
C VAL A 286 7.90 -17.52 -0.74
N PHE A 287 9.23 -17.66 -0.66
CA PHE A 287 10.01 -18.31 -1.72
C PHE A 287 9.81 -19.82 -1.78
N GLU A 288 9.64 -20.47 -0.65
CA GLU A 288 9.33 -21.90 -0.60
C GLU A 288 7.93 -22.20 -1.16
N GLY A 289 7.01 -21.24 -1.05
CA GLY A 289 5.65 -21.33 -1.58
C GLY A 289 5.48 -20.81 -3.01
N GLN A 290 6.56 -20.40 -3.71
CA GLN A 290 6.44 -19.91 -5.08
C GLN A 290 5.94 -21.00 -6.03
N TRP A 291 4.93 -20.67 -6.83
CA TRP A 291 4.32 -21.56 -7.80
C TRP A 291 5.25 -21.81 -9.00
N GLU A 292 5.00 -22.87 -9.74
CA GLU A 292 5.80 -23.23 -10.92
C GLU A 292 5.80 -22.13 -12.00
N ASP A 293 4.70 -21.41 -12.14
CA ASP A 293 4.55 -20.30 -13.08
C ASP A 293 5.26 -19.00 -12.63
N GLY A 294 5.75 -18.95 -11.40
CA GLY A 294 6.48 -17.81 -10.84
C GLY A 294 5.68 -16.93 -9.89
N ARG A 295 4.37 -17.13 -9.76
CA ARG A 295 3.54 -16.39 -8.80
C ARG A 295 3.83 -16.82 -7.36
N PHE A 296 3.58 -15.93 -6.42
CA PHE A 296 3.66 -16.22 -4.98
C PHE A 296 2.28 -16.56 -4.38
N GLU A 297 1.22 -16.08 -5.01
CA GLU A 297 -0.18 -16.42 -4.73
C GLU A 297 -1.04 -16.15 -5.98
N GLU A 298 -2.36 -16.20 -5.86
CA GLU A 298 -3.27 -15.99 -6.98
C GLU A 298 -3.16 -14.60 -7.62
N SER A 299 -2.97 -13.56 -6.79
CA SER A 299 -2.87 -12.17 -7.25
C SER A 299 -1.46 -11.80 -7.70
N VAL A 300 -1.33 -11.23 -8.88
CA VAL A 300 -0.05 -10.69 -9.36
C VAL A 300 0.41 -9.46 -8.57
N ALA A 301 -0.47 -8.82 -7.81
CA ALA A 301 -0.12 -7.70 -6.93
C ALA A 301 0.89 -8.07 -5.84
N CYS A 302 0.98 -9.35 -5.47
CA CYS A 302 1.97 -9.84 -4.51
C CYS A 302 3.40 -9.70 -4.99
N ILE A 303 3.62 -9.77 -6.31
CA ILE A 303 4.96 -9.76 -6.88
C ILE A 303 5.70 -8.48 -6.51
N PRO A 304 5.24 -7.27 -6.88
CA PRO A 304 5.94 -6.04 -6.50
C PRO A 304 6.03 -5.84 -4.99
N VAL A 305 5.02 -6.30 -4.24
CA VAL A 305 4.96 -6.20 -2.79
C VAL A 305 6.12 -6.96 -2.15
N VAL A 306 6.29 -8.24 -2.49
CA VAL A 306 7.39 -9.08 -1.99
C VAL A 306 8.75 -8.53 -2.43
N LEU A 307 8.85 -8.08 -3.68
CA LEU A 307 10.10 -7.53 -4.19
C LEU A 307 10.53 -6.25 -3.46
N ASN A 308 9.58 -5.40 -3.07
CA ASN A 308 9.88 -4.21 -2.27
C ASN A 308 10.47 -4.57 -0.89
N ALA A 309 9.87 -5.52 -0.20
CA ALA A 309 10.38 -6.00 1.08
C ALA A 309 11.81 -6.56 0.98
N LEU A 310 12.11 -7.29 -0.09
CA LEU A 310 13.45 -7.81 -0.36
C LEU A 310 14.48 -6.72 -0.66
N LEU A 311 14.10 -5.72 -1.45
CA LEU A 311 14.97 -4.59 -1.78
C LEU A 311 15.34 -3.79 -0.54
N GLU A 312 14.35 -3.42 0.26
CA GLU A 312 14.56 -2.63 1.47
C GLU A 312 15.32 -3.42 2.56
N GLY A 313 15.12 -4.73 2.60
CA GLY A 313 15.79 -5.64 3.54
C GLY A 313 17.17 -6.13 3.11
N GLU A 314 17.61 -5.89 1.85
CA GLU A 314 18.79 -6.53 1.27
C GLU A 314 20.07 -6.40 2.10
N LYS A 315 20.27 -5.27 2.78
CA LYS A 315 21.49 -4.98 3.56
C LYS A 315 21.51 -5.64 4.93
N VAL A 316 20.36 -6.07 5.45
CA VAL A 316 20.23 -6.56 6.83
C VAL A 316 19.73 -8.00 6.93
N LEU A 317 19.11 -8.51 5.86
CA LEU A 317 18.63 -9.89 5.80
C LEU A 317 19.74 -10.83 5.35
N SER A 318 19.88 -11.95 6.04
CA SER A 318 20.84 -12.99 5.69
C SER A 318 20.38 -13.82 4.49
N ASN A 319 21.30 -14.22 3.64
CA ASN A 319 21.17 -15.25 2.61
C ASN A 319 20.29 -14.94 1.39
N THR A 320 20.87 -14.26 0.43
CA THR A 320 20.22 -13.80 -0.80
C THR A 320 20.41 -14.70 -2.03
N THR A 321 21.25 -15.73 -1.98
CA THR A 321 21.82 -16.41 -3.16
C THR A 321 20.86 -17.30 -3.97
N LYS A 322 19.69 -17.64 -3.48
CA LYS A 322 18.71 -18.46 -4.23
C LYS A 322 17.55 -17.67 -4.83
N LYS A 323 17.58 -16.35 -4.72
CA LYS A 323 16.40 -15.50 -4.98
C LYS A 323 16.34 -14.96 -6.42
N ASP A 324 17.47 -14.80 -7.10
CA ASP A 324 17.52 -14.08 -8.39
C ASP A 324 16.69 -14.79 -9.47
N SER A 325 16.79 -16.11 -9.60
CA SER A 325 15.97 -16.84 -10.58
C SER A 325 14.48 -16.86 -10.23
N ALA A 326 14.14 -16.90 -8.95
CA ALA A 326 12.75 -16.83 -8.49
C ALA A 326 12.14 -15.44 -8.74
N ILE A 327 12.92 -14.39 -8.51
CA ILE A 327 12.55 -13.01 -8.79
C ILE A 327 12.36 -12.80 -10.29
N GLU A 328 13.28 -13.28 -11.14
CA GLU A 328 13.14 -13.16 -12.60
C GLU A 328 11.89 -13.90 -13.11
N LYS A 329 11.57 -15.08 -12.56
CA LYS A 329 10.33 -15.78 -12.86
C LYS A 329 9.09 -14.92 -12.52
N ALA A 330 9.04 -14.38 -11.31
CA ALA A 330 7.93 -13.54 -10.87
C ALA A 330 7.78 -12.27 -11.74
N LEU A 331 8.89 -11.62 -12.08
CA LEU A 331 8.88 -10.44 -12.96
C LEU A 331 8.35 -10.75 -14.36
N LYS A 332 8.66 -11.92 -14.94
CA LYS A 332 8.11 -12.32 -16.23
C LYS A 332 6.58 -12.41 -16.18
N VAL A 333 6.03 -13.03 -15.14
CA VAL A 333 4.57 -13.08 -14.93
C VAL A 333 3.98 -11.67 -14.85
N LEU A 334 4.63 -10.77 -14.14
CA LEU A 334 4.17 -9.38 -14.01
C LEU A 334 4.17 -8.65 -15.35
N PHE A 335 5.22 -8.83 -16.17
CA PHE A 335 5.30 -8.21 -17.50
C PHE A 335 4.24 -8.77 -18.46
N GLU A 336 3.97 -10.08 -18.40
CA GLU A 336 2.91 -10.73 -19.17
C GLU A 336 1.50 -10.28 -18.73
N ALA A 337 1.33 -9.86 -17.49
CA ALA A 337 0.09 -9.32 -16.97
C ALA A 337 -0.17 -7.85 -17.39
N GLN A 338 0.80 -7.16 -18.02
CA GLN A 338 0.56 -5.81 -18.51
C GLN A 338 -0.37 -5.81 -19.72
N SER A 339 -1.44 -5.03 -19.65
CA SER A 339 -2.44 -4.94 -20.71
C SER A 339 -1.90 -4.25 -21.96
N ASP A 340 -2.09 -4.88 -23.11
CA ASP A 340 -1.81 -4.30 -24.42
C ASP A 340 -2.98 -3.47 -25.00
N GLY A 341 -4.07 -3.33 -24.26
CA GLY A 341 -5.22 -2.51 -24.60
C GLY A 341 -6.15 -3.10 -25.67
N ARG A 342 -5.85 -4.29 -26.23
CA ARG A 342 -6.71 -4.90 -27.30
C ARG A 342 -8.11 -5.19 -26.82
N ALA A 343 -8.28 -5.60 -25.58
CA ALA A 343 -9.61 -5.86 -25.02
C ALA A 343 -10.40 -4.56 -24.74
N ASN A 344 -9.70 -3.55 -24.24
CA ASN A 344 -10.25 -2.21 -23.99
C ASN A 344 -9.08 -1.20 -23.99
N PRO A 345 -9.06 -0.21 -24.89
CA PRO A 345 -7.98 0.77 -24.98
C PRO A 345 -7.71 1.52 -23.67
N LYS A 346 -8.70 1.66 -22.79
CA LYS A 346 -8.53 2.30 -21.47
C LYS A 346 -7.72 1.44 -20.49
N MET A 347 -7.48 0.18 -20.79
CA MET A 347 -6.64 -0.72 -19.99
C MET A 347 -5.16 -0.67 -20.40
N PHE A 348 -4.84 -0.08 -21.55
CA PHE A 348 -3.48 -0.10 -22.11
C PHE A 348 -2.44 0.39 -21.10
N GLY A 349 -1.45 -0.46 -20.78
CA GLY A 349 -0.37 -0.18 -19.84
C GLY A 349 -0.65 -0.54 -18.38
N GLY A 350 -1.92 -0.71 -17.99
CA GLY A 350 -2.28 -1.16 -16.65
C GLY A 350 -2.03 -2.65 -16.43
N ILE A 351 -1.90 -3.09 -15.18
CA ILE A 351 -1.69 -4.51 -14.83
C ILE A 351 -3.03 -5.22 -14.70
N ILE A 352 -3.19 -6.31 -15.43
CA ILE A 352 -4.35 -7.21 -15.34
C ILE A 352 -4.26 -7.98 -14.02
N GLU A 353 -5.23 -7.76 -13.16
CA GLU A 353 -5.34 -8.45 -11.88
C GLU A 353 -6.10 -9.76 -12.06
N GLN A 354 -5.65 -10.81 -11.39
CA GLN A 354 -6.32 -12.10 -11.30
C GLN A 354 -6.29 -12.58 -9.85
N GLY A 355 -7.20 -13.48 -9.49
CA GLY A 355 -7.18 -14.14 -8.19
C GLY A 355 -8.25 -13.65 -7.23
N ALA A 356 -7.86 -13.35 -5.98
CA ALA A 356 -8.80 -13.15 -4.87
C ALA A 356 -9.91 -12.12 -5.15
N GLU A 357 -9.60 -11.03 -5.85
CA GLU A 357 -10.61 -10.01 -6.18
C GLU A 357 -11.63 -10.51 -7.19
N ASN A 358 -11.23 -11.35 -8.15
CA ASN A 358 -12.15 -12.02 -9.06
C ASN A 358 -13.06 -13.01 -8.32
N LYS A 359 -12.53 -13.69 -7.31
CA LYS A 359 -13.30 -14.61 -6.47
C LYS A 359 -14.26 -13.91 -5.55
N LEU A 360 -13.85 -12.76 -5.00
CA LEU A 360 -14.67 -11.98 -4.08
C LEU A 360 -15.85 -11.28 -4.77
N ASN A 361 -15.69 -10.92 -6.05
CA ASN A 361 -16.71 -10.25 -6.86
C ASN A 361 -16.89 -10.89 -8.24
N PRO A 362 -17.17 -12.19 -8.38
CA PRO A 362 -17.35 -12.83 -9.65
C PRO A 362 -18.62 -12.28 -10.31
N GLN A 363 -18.47 -11.52 -11.40
CA GLN A 363 -19.60 -11.05 -12.20
C GLN A 363 -19.78 -11.94 -13.42
N PRO A 364 -21.02 -12.35 -13.76
CA PRO A 364 -21.28 -13.09 -14.98
C PRO A 364 -20.76 -12.35 -16.22
N GLY A 365 -20.08 -13.04 -17.11
CA GLY A 365 -19.49 -12.46 -18.32
C GLY A 365 -18.15 -11.77 -18.15
N TYR A 366 -17.58 -11.80 -16.95
CA TYR A 366 -16.30 -11.19 -16.62
C TYR A 366 -15.13 -11.81 -17.40
N LYS A 367 -14.33 -11.00 -18.09
CA LYS A 367 -13.19 -11.42 -18.91
C LYS A 367 -11.84 -10.84 -18.49
N GLY A 368 -11.77 -10.21 -17.35
CA GLY A 368 -10.56 -9.58 -16.83
C GLY A 368 -10.72 -8.08 -16.61
N TYR A 369 -9.82 -7.53 -15.79
CA TYR A 369 -9.77 -6.11 -15.48
C TYR A 369 -8.33 -5.68 -15.18
N VAL A 370 -8.02 -4.41 -15.38
CA VAL A 370 -6.84 -3.77 -14.80
C VAL A 370 -7.18 -3.17 -13.46
N CYS A 371 -6.24 -3.28 -12.52
CA CYS A 371 -6.41 -2.82 -11.16
C CYS A 371 -5.34 -1.80 -10.78
N ALA A 372 -5.75 -0.71 -10.14
CA ALA A 372 -4.83 0.30 -9.64
C ALA A 372 -3.87 -0.27 -8.58
N ARG A 373 -4.30 -1.24 -7.77
CA ARG A 373 -3.47 -1.89 -6.76
C ARG A 373 -2.19 -2.47 -7.36
N SER A 374 -2.31 -3.45 -8.25
CA SER A 374 -1.18 -4.11 -8.90
C SER A 374 -0.33 -3.12 -9.68
N SER A 375 -0.98 -2.20 -10.39
CA SER A 375 -0.29 -1.18 -11.21
C SER A 375 0.52 -0.21 -10.35
N CYS A 376 -0.05 0.33 -9.27
CA CYS A 376 0.63 1.31 -8.43
C CYS A 376 1.83 0.70 -7.69
N TYR A 377 1.67 -0.50 -7.11
CA TYR A 377 2.79 -1.20 -6.49
C TYR A 377 3.90 -1.51 -7.48
N SER A 378 3.56 -1.99 -8.68
CA SER A 378 4.52 -2.25 -9.75
C SER A 378 5.27 -0.97 -10.15
N LEU A 379 4.55 0.15 -10.28
CA LEU A 379 5.16 1.43 -10.64
C LEU A 379 6.16 1.94 -9.59
N ILE A 380 5.91 1.66 -8.30
CA ILE A 380 6.86 2.02 -7.23
C ILE A 380 8.10 1.13 -7.29
N VAL A 381 7.92 -0.17 -7.51
CA VAL A 381 8.98 -1.17 -7.31
C VAL A 381 9.86 -1.37 -8.53
N LEU A 382 9.30 -1.36 -9.75
CA LEU A 382 10.08 -1.62 -10.97
C LEU A 382 11.23 -0.63 -11.21
N PRO A 383 11.06 0.69 -11.01
CA PRO A 383 12.19 1.63 -11.05
C PRO A 383 13.24 1.37 -9.95
N LYS A 384 12.79 0.98 -8.73
CA LYS A 384 13.70 0.64 -7.63
C LYS A 384 14.60 -0.55 -7.97
N LEU A 385 14.06 -1.58 -8.61
CA LEU A 385 14.82 -2.75 -9.07
C LEU A 385 15.97 -2.37 -9.99
N VAL A 386 15.75 -1.41 -10.86
CA VAL A 386 16.78 -0.95 -11.84
C VAL A 386 17.81 -0.04 -11.18
N ALA A 387 17.38 0.83 -10.30
CA ALA A 387 18.24 1.79 -9.61
C ALA A 387 19.03 1.17 -8.43
N GLY A 388 18.74 -0.08 -8.05
CA GLY A 388 19.35 -0.69 -6.87
C GLY A 388 18.82 -0.14 -5.55
N GLY A 389 17.61 0.31 -5.54
CA GLY A 389 16.90 0.96 -4.45
C GLY A 389 16.21 2.25 -4.92
N GLY A 390 15.21 2.69 -4.22
CA GLY A 390 14.42 3.87 -4.59
C GLY A 390 14.00 4.71 -3.40
N ASP A 391 13.40 5.86 -3.69
CA ASP A 391 13.07 6.87 -2.68
C ASP A 391 11.69 6.67 -2.05
N TYR A 392 10.81 5.85 -2.63
CA TYR A 392 9.42 5.68 -2.18
C TYR A 392 9.19 4.32 -1.56
N LEU A 393 8.32 4.24 -0.55
CA LEU A 393 8.12 3.05 0.28
C LEU A 393 9.44 2.45 0.79
N LYS A 394 10.37 3.31 1.19
CA LYS A 394 11.67 2.88 1.73
C LYS A 394 11.67 2.87 3.26
N VAL A 395 12.68 2.20 3.77
CA VAL A 395 12.96 2.11 5.22
C VAL A 395 14.32 2.70 5.56
#